data_013c6c81c7d88b88256a869b1b9ea99e
#
_entry.id   013c6c81c7d88b88256a869b1b9ea99e
#
_cell.length_a   1.000
_cell.length_b   1.000
_cell.length_c   1.000
_cell.angle_alpha   90.00
_cell.angle_beta   90.00
_cell.angle_gamma   90.00
#
_symmetry.space_group_name_H-M   'P 1'
#
loop_
_entity.id
_entity.type
_entity.pdbx_description
1 polymer ?
#
loop_
_entity_poly.entity_id
_entity_poly.type
_entity_poly.pdbx_seq_one_letter_code
_entity_poly.pdbx_strand_id
1 'polypeptide(L)'
;MKKVIIIGGGLGGLSAAIRLQSRGVQVTILEKEAALGGKLQRHQEAGYSFDLGPSTITMKSYFEEVFASCHRRMEDYVTFYPISPLTKNVFSDGHTVEFTPNIEQMESQIAAFSPEDAKQYRPFLQESKMLFEQAEDQFLNRLLLTWKDKANVKLVKALLSVKPFTTVQRLLRKYFRHPHTLAMFGRYATYIGSSPYEAPAIFNMMAYLEGEKGIYGIKGGTYRLVEAFETLAKELGVQIHLNEQVNKIHVKDRRITGVETAHQMYEADQVIAGADALTVYRHLIDEKDRPSFLNQKLATIEPSLSGFVLLLGVPKVYEQLSHHNVFFPENYEQEFKDIFQQKQLPQDPALYICYSGHSEPALSGGPGRSNLFVLANAPYVTKEQDWDMLKETYQQHVKTNLKEKGLFDIDQVTEYEAVQTPLDLQQKTGAFHGAIYGMSSNSFKQAFFRINNQSKDIEGLWFVGGTCHPGGGTPMVTKSGQLVAEAIINQLT
;
A
#
# COMPACT_ATOMS: atom_id res chain seq x y z
N MET A 1 -26.39 19.83 -12.94
CA MET A 1 -25.39 19.41 -11.94
C MET A 1 -24.34 18.59 -12.68
N LYS A 2 -23.05 18.80 -12.40
CA LYS A 2 -21.99 18.02 -13.07
C LYS A 2 -21.99 16.59 -12.56
N LYS A 3 -21.83 15.63 -13.47
CA LYS A 3 -21.83 14.20 -13.18
C LYS A 3 -20.40 13.65 -13.17
N VAL A 4 -19.99 13.02 -12.07
CA VAL A 4 -18.69 12.36 -11.95
C VAL A 4 -18.90 10.87 -11.74
N ILE A 5 -18.29 10.07 -12.60
CA ILE A 5 -18.24 8.61 -12.43
C ILE A 5 -16.88 8.24 -11.83
N ILE A 6 -16.90 7.39 -10.82
CA ILE A 6 -15.68 6.83 -10.21
C ILE A 6 -15.63 5.32 -10.50
N ILE A 7 -14.56 4.88 -11.13
CA ILE A 7 -14.32 3.47 -11.46
C ILE A 7 -13.51 2.86 -10.31
N GLY A 8 -14.14 1.98 -9.54
CA GLY A 8 -13.55 1.29 -8.40
C GLY A 8 -13.75 1.99 -7.06
N GLY A 9 -14.27 1.22 -6.11
CA GLY A 9 -14.62 1.63 -4.74
C GLY A 9 -13.50 1.39 -3.71
N GLY A 10 -12.23 1.50 -4.10
CA GLY A 10 -11.11 1.51 -3.15
C GLY A 10 -11.04 2.81 -2.35
N LEU A 11 -10.17 2.89 -1.33
CA LEU A 11 -10.05 4.07 -0.44
C LEU A 11 -9.84 5.39 -1.21
N GLY A 12 -9.09 5.37 -2.31
CA GLY A 12 -8.87 6.56 -3.14
C GLY A 12 -10.14 7.04 -3.84
N GLY A 13 -10.91 6.09 -4.42
CA GLY A 13 -12.20 6.38 -5.06
C GLY A 13 -13.24 6.85 -4.06
N LEU A 14 -13.36 6.17 -2.91
CA LEU A 14 -14.26 6.56 -1.82
C LEU A 14 -13.93 7.95 -1.26
N SER A 15 -12.65 8.22 -1.02
CA SER A 15 -12.18 9.52 -0.54
C SER A 15 -12.51 10.65 -1.52
N ALA A 16 -12.33 10.42 -2.83
CA ALA A 16 -12.71 11.38 -3.86
C ALA A 16 -14.24 11.59 -3.93
N ALA A 17 -15.02 10.49 -3.84
CA ALA A 17 -16.46 10.52 -3.87
C ALA A 17 -17.04 11.37 -2.73
N ILE A 18 -16.58 11.12 -1.50
CA ILE A 18 -16.99 11.84 -0.30
C ILE A 18 -16.74 13.32 -0.48
N ARG A 19 -15.54 13.70 -0.90
CA ARG A 19 -15.17 15.12 -1.07
C ARG A 19 -15.99 15.83 -2.15
N LEU A 20 -16.18 15.21 -3.30
CA LEU A 20 -16.98 15.76 -4.41
C LEU A 20 -18.44 15.91 -4.03
N GLN A 21 -19.03 14.85 -3.47
CA GLN A 21 -20.45 14.85 -3.08
C GLN A 21 -20.75 15.89 -2.00
N SER A 22 -19.83 16.10 -1.03
CA SER A 22 -19.96 17.12 0.01
C SER A 22 -19.96 18.54 -0.55
N ARG A 23 -19.54 18.72 -1.81
CA ARG A 23 -19.55 20.01 -2.53
C ARG A 23 -20.68 20.12 -3.56
N GLY A 24 -21.66 19.22 -3.51
CA GLY A 24 -22.81 19.22 -4.38
C GLY A 24 -22.59 18.70 -5.80
N VAL A 25 -21.47 18.02 -6.04
CA VAL A 25 -21.22 17.30 -7.30
C VAL A 25 -21.92 15.94 -7.23
N GLN A 26 -22.65 15.57 -8.27
CA GLN A 26 -23.31 14.27 -8.34
C GLN A 26 -22.28 13.17 -8.65
N VAL A 27 -22.10 12.22 -7.71
CA VAL A 27 -21.11 11.16 -7.83
C VAL A 27 -21.76 9.79 -7.88
N THR A 28 -21.28 8.96 -8.80
CA THR A 28 -21.61 7.53 -8.89
C THR A 28 -20.33 6.69 -8.88
N ILE A 29 -20.25 5.71 -7.98
CA ILE A 29 -19.17 4.73 -7.93
C ILE A 29 -19.65 3.45 -8.64
N LEU A 30 -18.85 2.93 -9.55
CA LEU A 30 -19.03 1.64 -10.21
C LEU A 30 -17.94 0.69 -9.73
N GLU A 31 -18.32 -0.36 -8.99
CA GLU A 31 -17.41 -1.35 -8.42
C GLU A 31 -17.72 -2.73 -9.02
N LYS A 32 -16.69 -3.41 -9.53
CA LYS A 32 -16.83 -4.73 -10.15
C LYS A 32 -17.11 -5.85 -9.15
N GLU A 33 -16.65 -5.71 -7.91
CA GLU A 33 -16.80 -6.69 -6.85
C GLU A 33 -18.13 -6.49 -6.08
N ALA A 34 -18.50 -7.50 -5.30
CA ALA A 34 -19.67 -7.47 -4.44
C ALA A 34 -19.50 -6.58 -3.18
N ALA A 35 -18.28 -6.06 -2.93
CA ALA A 35 -17.95 -5.20 -1.81
C ALA A 35 -16.92 -4.15 -2.21
N LEU A 36 -16.97 -2.98 -1.53
CA LEU A 36 -15.98 -1.93 -1.70
C LEU A 36 -14.66 -2.29 -1.00
N GLY A 37 -13.61 -1.50 -1.23
CA GLY A 37 -12.32 -1.58 -0.52
C GLY A 37 -11.11 -1.82 -1.44
N GLY A 38 -11.32 -2.34 -2.63
CA GLY A 38 -10.25 -2.61 -3.59
C GLY A 38 -9.23 -3.61 -3.04
N LYS A 39 -8.00 -3.18 -2.72
CA LYS A 39 -6.95 -4.03 -2.12
C LYS A 39 -7.11 -4.22 -0.61
N LEU A 40 -7.93 -3.44 0.07
CA LEU A 40 -8.26 -3.61 1.48
C LEU A 40 -9.59 -4.35 1.59
N GLN A 41 -9.51 -5.63 1.89
CA GLN A 41 -10.64 -6.55 1.97
C GLN A 41 -10.63 -7.28 3.32
N ARG A 42 -11.75 -7.91 3.68
CA ARG A 42 -11.85 -8.82 4.83
C ARG A 42 -12.13 -10.24 4.34
N HIS A 43 -11.47 -11.20 4.95
CA HIS A 43 -11.78 -12.62 4.78
C HIS A 43 -12.18 -13.21 6.13
N GLN A 44 -13.35 -13.84 6.19
CA GLN A 44 -13.87 -14.42 7.41
C GLN A 44 -14.31 -15.86 7.13
N GLU A 45 -13.67 -16.81 7.83
CA GLU A 45 -14.00 -18.24 7.69
C GLU A 45 -13.56 -19.01 8.94
N ALA A 46 -14.25 -20.10 9.26
CA ALA A 46 -13.97 -20.98 10.41
C ALA A 46 -13.86 -20.24 11.76
N GLY A 47 -14.54 -19.09 11.89
CA GLY A 47 -14.48 -18.24 13.09
C GLY A 47 -13.28 -17.29 13.13
N TYR A 48 -12.38 -17.33 12.16
CA TYR A 48 -11.26 -16.39 12.02
C TYR A 48 -11.61 -15.23 11.10
N SER A 49 -11.05 -14.07 11.39
CA SER A 49 -11.14 -12.87 10.55
C SER A 49 -9.73 -12.41 10.18
N PHE A 50 -9.50 -12.17 8.90
CA PHE A 50 -8.24 -11.67 8.35
C PHE A 50 -8.51 -10.44 7.52
N ASP A 51 -7.74 -9.39 7.75
CA ASP A 51 -7.69 -8.26 6.83
C ASP A 51 -6.74 -8.59 5.68
N LEU A 52 -7.26 -8.61 4.45
CA LEU A 52 -6.48 -8.83 3.25
C LEU A 52 -6.01 -7.47 2.73
N GLY A 53 -4.70 -7.25 2.71
CA GLY A 53 -4.10 -6.01 2.22
C GLY A 53 -3.35 -5.24 3.31
N PRO A 54 -3.39 -3.90 3.30
CA PRO A 54 -2.61 -3.10 4.24
C PRO A 54 -3.03 -3.31 5.69
N SER A 55 -2.15 -3.88 6.49
CA SER A 55 -2.35 -4.10 7.93
C SER A 55 -1.65 -3.06 8.79
N THR A 56 -0.57 -2.45 8.29
CA THR A 56 0.17 -1.38 8.96
C THR A 56 -0.46 -0.03 8.63
N ILE A 57 -1.29 0.49 9.53
CA ILE A 57 -1.98 1.78 9.34
C ILE A 57 -1.19 2.89 10.03
N THR A 58 -0.75 3.87 9.26
CA THR A 58 -0.01 5.06 9.72
C THR A 58 -0.75 6.34 9.32
N MET A 59 -0.24 7.52 9.72
CA MET A 59 -0.76 8.83 9.28
C MET A 59 -2.28 8.97 9.44
N LYS A 60 -2.80 8.63 10.61
CA LYS A 60 -4.23 8.68 10.96
C LYS A 60 -4.91 9.99 10.54
N SER A 61 -4.19 11.11 10.60
CA SER A 61 -4.69 12.44 10.23
C SER A 61 -5.23 12.52 8.80
N TYR A 62 -4.69 11.75 7.84
CA TYR A 62 -5.18 11.77 6.46
C TYR A 62 -6.57 11.14 6.32
N PHE A 63 -6.93 10.21 7.19
CA PHE A 63 -8.28 9.67 7.25
C PHE A 63 -9.22 10.66 7.98
N GLU A 64 -8.75 11.27 9.07
CA GLU A 64 -9.50 12.32 9.79
C GLU A 64 -9.88 13.49 8.88
N GLU A 65 -8.97 13.91 7.99
CA GLU A 65 -9.23 14.96 6.99
C GLU A 65 -10.43 14.64 6.09
N VAL A 66 -10.67 13.36 5.75
CA VAL A 66 -11.83 12.98 4.92
C VAL A 66 -13.13 13.31 5.63
N PHE A 67 -13.27 12.92 6.90
CA PHE A 67 -14.47 13.20 7.71
C PHE A 67 -14.61 14.70 8.00
N ALA A 68 -13.51 15.34 8.41
CA ALA A 68 -13.50 16.79 8.71
C ALA A 68 -13.90 17.63 7.48
N SER A 69 -13.56 17.20 6.28
CA SER A 69 -13.94 17.85 5.03
C SER A 69 -15.46 17.92 4.80
N CYS A 70 -16.21 17.09 5.52
CA CYS A 70 -17.68 16.99 5.48
C CYS A 70 -18.32 17.42 6.80
N HIS A 71 -17.59 18.07 7.71
CA HIS A 71 -18.04 18.44 9.05
C HIS A 71 -18.51 17.23 9.90
N ARG A 72 -17.81 16.11 9.76
CA ARG A 72 -18.00 14.88 10.55
C ARG A 72 -16.74 14.57 11.36
N ARG A 73 -16.92 13.79 12.42
CA ARG A 73 -15.81 13.29 13.24
C ARG A 73 -15.57 11.83 12.89
N MET A 74 -14.33 11.45 12.64
CA MET A 74 -13.97 10.08 12.29
C MET A 74 -14.32 9.08 13.40
N GLU A 75 -14.18 9.51 14.65
CA GLU A 75 -14.44 8.69 15.84
C GLU A 75 -15.90 8.22 15.96
N ASP A 76 -16.84 8.91 15.30
CA ASP A 76 -18.26 8.52 15.26
C ASP A 76 -18.50 7.32 14.31
N TYR A 77 -17.53 6.97 13.48
CA TYR A 77 -17.61 5.92 12.45
C TYR A 77 -16.65 4.76 12.70
N VAL A 78 -15.44 5.05 13.19
CA VAL A 78 -14.37 4.05 13.33
C VAL A 78 -13.44 4.39 14.48
N THR A 79 -13.02 3.37 15.24
CA THR A 79 -12.13 3.53 16.40
C THR A 79 -10.73 3.03 16.07
N PHE A 80 -9.75 3.93 16.17
CA PHE A 80 -8.33 3.61 16.05
C PHE A 80 -7.72 3.42 17.45
N TYR A 81 -6.79 2.48 17.57
CA TYR A 81 -5.99 2.32 18.80
C TYR A 81 -4.50 2.17 18.43
N PRO A 82 -3.58 2.67 19.29
CA PRO A 82 -2.15 2.54 19.05
C PRO A 82 -1.70 1.09 19.22
N ILE A 83 -0.75 0.64 18.42
CA ILE A 83 -0.10 -0.68 18.55
C ILE A 83 1.24 -0.52 19.24
N SER A 84 1.54 -1.41 20.21
CA SER A 84 2.81 -1.47 20.91
C SER A 84 3.19 -2.92 21.24
N PRO A 85 4.42 -3.37 20.92
CA PRO A 85 5.43 -2.67 20.12
C PRO A 85 4.92 -2.43 18.67
N LEU A 86 5.50 -1.46 17.98
CA LEU A 86 5.10 -1.14 16.60
C LEU A 86 5.35 -2.32 15.66
N THR A 87 6.53 -2.93 15.77
CA THR A 87 6.92 -4.13 15.02
C THR A 87 7.99 -4.89 15.82
N LYS A 88 7.86 -6.19 15.92
CA LYS A 88 8.90 -7.09 16.41
C LYS A 88 9.73 -7.60 15.25
N ASN A 89 11.02 -7.30 15.25
CA ASN A 89 11.98 -7.75 14.25
C ASN A 89 12.77 -8.92 14.83
N VAL A 90 12.81 -10.04 14.11
CA VAL A 90 13.48 -11.28 14.51
C VAL A 90 14.53 -11.61 13.45
N PHE A 91 15.77 -11.75 13.86
CA PHE A 91 16.89 -12.05 12.96
C PHE A 91 17.26 -13.53 12.98
N SER A 92 17.95 -14.00 11.95
CA SER A 92 18.29 -15.42 11.76
C SER A 92 19.16 -16.01 12.88
N ASP A 93 19.92 -15.19 13.59
CA ASP A 93 20.76 -15.59 14.73
C ASP A 93 20.01 -15.58 16.08
N GLY A 94 18.70 -15.30 16.07
CA GLY A 94 17.84 -15.28 17.25
C GLY A 94 17.76 -13.94 17.97
N HIS A 95 18.53 -12.91 17.57
CA HIS A 95 18.34 -11.56 18.11
C HIS A 95 16.96 -11.01 17.74
N THR A 96 16.40 -10.23 18.67
CA THR A 96 15.11 -9.54 18.46
C THR A 96 15.23 -8.06 18.78
N VAL A 97 14.50 -7.23 18.02
CA VAL A 97 14.34 -5.80 18.28
C VAL A 97 12.87 -5.44 18.17
N GLU A 98 12.30 -4.98 19.26
CA GLU A 98 10.95 -4.43 19.30
C GLU A 98 11.02 -2.95 18.94
N PHE A 99 10.53 -2.59 17.76
CA PHE A 99 10.49 -1.20 17.32
C PHE A 99 9.47 -0.42 18.13
N THR A 100 9.91 0.63 18.82
CA THR A 100 9.10 1.47 19.70
C THR A 100 9.37 2.96 19.45
N PRO A 101 8.44 3.85 19.85
CA PRO A 101 8.68 5.30 19.82
C PRO A 101 9.75 5.77 20.82
N ASN A 102 10.08 4.95 21.82
CA ASN A 102 11.06 5.31 22.86
C ASN A 102 12.49 5.17 22.30
N ILE A 103 13.14 6.32 22.10
CA ILE A 103 14.48 6.38 21.49
C ILE A 103 15.53 5.69 22.38
N GLU A 104 15.47 5.87 23.71
CA GLU A 104 16.41 5.28 24.66
C GLU A 104 16.30 3.74 24.65
N GLN A 105 15.09 3.21 24.57
CA GLN A 105 14.84 1.79 24.46
C GLN A 105 15.38 1.23 23.14
N MET A 106 15.17 1.95 22.03
CA MET A 106 15.73 1.56 20.73
C MET A 106 17.25 1.56 20.73
N GLU A 107 17.89 2.61 21.29
CA GLU A 107 19.34 2.67 21.43
C GLU A 107 19.88 1.51 22.27
N SER A 108 19.22 1.17 23.38
CA SER A 108 19.59 0.05 24.24
C SER A 108 19.49 -1.30 23.51
N GLN A 109 18.41 -1.54 22.77
CA GLN A 109 18.23 -2.77 22.00
C GLN A 109 19.27 -2.89 20.87
N ILE A 110 19.57 -1.82 20.15
CA ILE A 110 20.60 -1.82 19.10
C ILE A 110 21.99 -2.00 19.72
N ALA A 111 22.26 -1.41 20.89
CA ALA A 111 23.54 -1.54 21.57
C ALA A 111 23.86 -2.98 22.00
N ALA A 112 22.84 -3.83 22.19
CA ALA A 112 23.03 -5.23 22.56
C ALA A 112 23.80 -6.03 21.50
N PHE A 113 23.73 -5.65 20.22
CA PHE A 113 24.47 -6.28 19.13
C PHE A 113 25.44 -5.33 18.38
N SER A 114 25.21 -4.00 18.45
CA SER A 114 26.07 -3.01 17.82
C SER A 114 26.08 -1.67 18.58
N PRO A 115 27.00 -1.49 19.55
CA PRO A 115 27.12 -0.22 20.28
C PRO A 115 27.44 0.99 19.38
N GLU A 116 28.14 0.74 18.26
CA GLU A 116 28.45 1.81 17.28
C GLU A 116 27.21 2.27 16.53
N ASP A 117 26.35 1.35 16.10
CA ASP A 117 25.10 1.68 15.40
C ASP A 117 24.11 2.37 16.35
N ALA A 118 24.07 1.97 17.63
CA ALA A 118 23.23 2.60 18.64
C ALA A 118 23.53 4.11 18.76
N LYS A 119 24.80 4.52 18.76
CA LYS A 119 25.20 5.94 18.80
C LYS A 119 24.72 6.73 17.58
N GLN A 120 24.48 6.06 16.45
CA GLN A 120 24.06 6.68 15.20
C GLN A 120 22.55 6.71 15.03
N TYR A 121 21.77 6.09 15.92
CA TYR A 121 20.31 6.00 15.78
C TYR A 121 19.63 7.37 15.81
N ARG A 122 19.97 8.25 16.79
CA ARG A 122 19.41 9.63 16.85
C ARG A 122 19.78 10.49 15.63
N PRO A 123 21.06 10.55 15.19
CA PRO A 123 21.42 11.23 13.97
C PRO A 123 20.66 10.73 12.73
N PHE A 124 20.45 9.41 12.63
CA PHE A 124 19.64 8.82 11.57
C PHE A 124 18.19 9.27 11.62
N LEU A 125 17.55 9.24 12.81
CA LEU A 125 16.17 9.70 12.97
C LEU A 125 16.01 11.18 12.62
N GLN A 126 16.99 12.02 12.93
CA GLN A 126 16.97 13.43 12.55
C GLN A 126 17.00 13.60 11.02
N GLU A 127 17.84 12.84 10.32
CA GLU A 127 17.83 12.84 8.85
C GLU A 127 16.51 12.29 8.30
N SER A 128 15.99 11.22 8.86
CA SER A 128 14.70 10.63 8.52
C SER A 128 13.54 11.62 8.66
N LYS A 129 13.54 12.42 9.75
CA LYS A 129 12.60 13.53 9.98
C LYS A 129 12.69 14.59 8.88
N MET A 130 13.89 15.06 8.58
CA MET A 130 14.08 16.07 7.52
C MET A 130 13.59 15.57 6.15
N LEU A 131 13.82 14.30 5.82
CA LEU A 131 13.32 13.69 4.59
C LEU A 131 11.78 13.67 4.58
N PHE A 132 11.14 13.34 5.71
CA PHE A 132 9.68 13.33 5.84
C PHE A 132 9.09 14.73 5.66
N GLU A 133 9.58 15.73 6.39
CA GLU A 133 9.09 17.11 6.32
C GLU A 133 9.19 17.67 4.89
N GLN A 134 10.32 17.42 4.20
CA GLN A 134 10.47 17.82 2.79
C GLN A 134 9.50 17.08 1.86
N ALA A 135 9.28 15.78 2.10
CA ALA A 135 8.33 15.00 1.31
C ALA A 135 6.89 15.49 1.53
N GLU A 136 6.48 15.69 2.78
CA GLU A 136 5.13 16.13 3.14
C GLU A 136 4.81 17.50 2.53
N ASP A 137 5.70 18.50 2.70
CA ASP A 137 5.48 19.87 2.23
C ASP A 137 5.45 19.99 0.71
N GLN A 138 6.34 19.27 0.01
CA GLN A 138 6.58 19.53 -1.40
C GLN A 138 5.98 18.50 -2.33
N PHE A 139 5.70 17.27 -1.84
CA PHE A 139 5.22 16.17 -2.67
C PHE A 139 3.85 15.66 -2.24
N LEU A 140 3.65 15.31 -0.95
CA LEU A 140 2.48 14.54 -0.53
C LEU A 140 1.17 15.36 -0.50
N ASN A 141 1.26 16.65 -0.22
CA ASN A 141 0.10 17.53 -0.02
C ASN A 141 -0.31 18.35 -1.25
N ARG A 142 0.20 18.05 -2.43
CA ARG A 142 -0.16 18.75 -3.68
C ARG A 142 -0.15 17.85 -4.90
N LEU A 143 -0.93 18.19 -5.91
CA LEU A 143 -0.81 17.57 -7.23
C LEU A 143 0.37 18.19 -8.03
N LEU A 144 0.99 17.37 -8.85
CA LEU A 144 2.08 17.76 -9.76
C LEU A 144 1.63 17.55 -11.21
N LEU A 145 0.62 18.33 -11.66
CA LEU A 145 -0.06 18.11 -12.93
C LEU A 145 0.72 18.69 -14.11
N THR A 146 1.26 19.89 -13.95
CA THR A 146 1.87 20.67 -15.03
C THR A 146 3.40 20.75 -14.90
N TRP A 147 4.06 21.16 -15.98
CA TRP A 147 5.49 21.51 -15.93
C TRP A 147 5.79 22.67 -14.97
N LYS A 148 4.86 23.63 -14.83
CA LYS A 148 5.02 24.74 -13.88
C LYS A 148 5.03 24.26 -12.45
N ASP A 149 4.18 23.29 -12.10
CA ASP A 149 4.19 22.66 -10.77
C ASP A 149 5.52 21.96 -10.50
N LYS A 150 6.07 21.28 -11.51
CA LYS A 150 7.33 20.52 -11.44
C LYS A 150 8.59 21.39 -11.51
N ALA A 151 8.52 22.56 -12.17
CA ALA A 151 9.62 23.50 -12.29
C ALA A 151 9.72 24.53 -11.16
N ASN A 152 8.91 24.40 -10.10
CA ASN A 152 8.95 25.27 -8.94
C ASN A 152 10.31 25.16 -8.23
N VAL A 153 10.97 26.30 -8.02
CA VAL A 153 12.31 26.37 -7.39
C VAL A 153 12.33 25.70 -6.02
N LYS A 154 11.26 25.81 -5.23
CA LYS A 154 11.15 25.14 -3.92
C LYS A 154 11.11 23.62 -4.08
N LEU A 155 10.34 23.11 -5.06
CA LEU A 155 10.26 21.70 -5.36
C LEU A 155 11.62 21.16 -5.87
N VAL A 156 12.30 21.88 -6.73
CA VAL A 156 13.64 21.49 -7.23
C VAL A 156 14.65 21.44 -6.08
N LYS A 157 14.66 22.44 -5.19
CA LYS A 157 15.51 22.43 -3.99
C LYS A 157 15.18 21.25 -3.07
N ALA A 158 13.88 20.99 -2.82
CA ALA A 158 13.44 19.84 -2.03
C ALA A 158 13.86 18.52 -2.69
N LEU A 159 13.71 18.40 -4.02
CA LEU A 159 14.12 17.22 -4.75
C LEU A 159 15.63 16.95 -4.60
N LEU A 160 16.46 17.98 -4.64
CA LEU A 160 17.91 17.85 -4.42
C LEU A 160 18.24 17.50 -2.95
N SER A 161 17.50 18.07 -1.98
CA SER A 161 17.72 17.83 -0.55
C SER A 161 17.38 16.39 -0.12
N VAL A 162 16.43 15.73 -0.80
CA VAL A 162 16.06 14.32 -0.51
C VAL A 162 17.01 13.29 -1.11
N LYS A 163 18.16 13.71 -1.62
CA LYS A 163 19.24 12.83 -2.14
C LYS A 163 18.74 11.84 -3.18
N PRO A 164 18.16 12.30 -4.29
CA PRO A 164 17.41 11.47 -5.25
C PRO A 164 18.25 10.40 -5.96
N PHE A 165 19.58 10.55 -6.00
CA PHE A 165 20.54 9.61 -6.61
C PHE A 165 21.24 8.71 -5.59
N THR A 166 20.83 8.76 -4.33
CA THR A 166 21.32 7.88 -3.27
C THR A 166 20.22 6.86 -2.97
N THR A 167 20.59 5.59 -2.80
CA THR A 167 19.61 4.55 -2.44
C THR A 167 19.33 4.51 -0.94
N VAL A 168 18.22 3.86 -0.54
CA VAL A 168 17.89 3.59 0.87
C VAL A 168 19.09 2.98 1.57
N GLN A 169 19.60 1.88 1.03
CA GLN A 169 20.72 1.14 1.63
C GLN A 169 22.00 1.96 1.69
N ARG A 170 22.29 2.78 0.68
CA ARG A 170 23.47 3.63 0.69
C ARG A 170 23.39 4.72 1.76
N LEU A 171 22.20 5.27 2.02
CA LEU A 171 22.01 6.23 3.10
C LEU A 171 22.14 5.54 4.46
N LEU A 172 21.53 4.35 4.65
CA LEU A 172 21.66 3.59 5.88
C LEU A 172 23.12 3.29 6.22
N ARG A 173 23.92 2.90 5.25
CA ARG A 173 25.38 2.64 5.42
C ARG A 173 26.20 3.87 5.82
N LYS A 174 25.65 5.08 5.74
CA LYS A 174 26.28 6.29 6.31
C LYS A 174 26.25 6.24 7.84
N TYR A 175 25.20 5.66 8.42
CA TYR A 175 24.95 5.61 9.87
C TYR A 175 25.29 4.24 10.47
N PHE A 176 24.92 3.17 9.80
CA PHE A 176 24.93 1.81 10.34
C PHE A 176 25.91 0.90 9.61
N ARG A 177 26.41 -0.10 10.35
CA ARG A 177 27.32 -1.13 9.82
C ARG A 177 26.78 -2.54 10.02
N HIS A 178 26.05 -2.77 11.12
CA HIS A 178 25.55 -4.09 11.47
C HIS A 178 24.45 -4.55 10.52
N PRO A 179 24.47 -5.81 10.05
CA PRO A 179 23.44 -6.35 9.13
C PRO A 179 22.02 -6.20 9.66
N HIS A 180 21.78 -6.38 10.96
CA HIS A 180 20.47 -6.27 11.59
C HIS A 180 19.89 -4.84 11.44
N THR A 181 20.66 -3.82 11.78
CA THR A 181 20.22 -2.41 11.63
C THR A 181 19.96 -2.07 10.18
N LEU A 182 20.83 -2.53 9.28
CA LEU A 182 20.68 -2.32 7.83
C LEU A 182 19.44 -3.02 7.26
N ALA A 183 19.13 -4.25 7.71
CA ALA A 183 17.95 -4.99 7.29
C ALA A 183 16.67 -4.37 7.88
N MET A 184 16.64 -4.10 9.19
CA MET A 184 15.50 -3.54 9.92
C MET A 184 15.01 -2.22 9.31
N PHE A 185 15.92 -1.29 9.00
CA PHE A 185 15.54 -0.02 8.37
C PHE A 185 15.43 -0.12 6.85
N GLY A 186 16.18 -1.03 6.21
CA GLY A 186 16.10 -1.29 4.77
C GLY A 186 14.72 -1.83 4.36
N ARG A 187 14.04 -2.59 5.23
CA ARG A 187 12.72 -3.16 4.95
C ARG A 187 11.65 -2.13 4.58
N TYR A 188 11.81 -0.86 4.99
CA TYR A 188 10.86 0.17 4.63
C TYR A 188 10.72 0.41 3.11
N ALA A 189 11.70 -0.02 2.31
CA ALA A 189 11.55 -0.01 0.85
C ALA A 189 10.45 -0.97 0.36
N THR A 190 10.13 -2.05 1.11
CA THR A 190 9.01 -2.94 0.75
C THR A 190 7.65 -2.30 0.93
N TYR A 191 7.51 -1.26 1.78
CA TYR A 191 6.27 -0.49 1.96
C TYR A 191 5.87 0.31 0.72
N ILE A 192 6.80 0.49 -0.21
CA ILE A 192 6.57 1.10 -1.52
C ILE A 192 6.81 0.08 -2.66
N GLY A 193 6.93 -1.19 -2.31
CA GLY A 193 7.08 -2.28 -3.25
C GLY A 193 8.40 -2.32 -4.00
N SER A 194 9.51 -1.93 -3.37
CA SER A 194 10.80 -1.73 -4.01
C SER A 194 11.96 -2.32 -3.22
N SER A 195 13.11 -2.43 -3.88
CA SER A 195 14.36 -2.88 -3.28
C SER A 195 15.06 -1.74 -2.52
N PRO A 196 15.52 -1.94 -1.28
CA PRO A 196 16.32 -0.94 -0.57
C PRO A 196 17.66 -0.63 -1.25
N TYR A 197 18.14 -1.53 -2.11
CA TYR A 197 19.39 -1.37 -2.85
C TYR A 197 19.24 -0.48 -4.08
N GLU A 198 17.99 -0.24 -4.55
CA GLU A 198 17.67 0.52 -5.76
C GLU A 198 16.80 1.75 -5.47
N ALA A 199 15.84 1.64 -4.55
CA ALA A 199 14.90 2.71 -4.21
C ALA A 199 15.61 3.95 -3.64
N PRO A 200 15.17 5.18 -4.00
CA PRO A 200 15.79 6.43 -3.51
C PRO A 200 15.75 6.60 -2.00
N ALA A 201 16.76 7.27 -1.47
CA ALA A 201 16.99 7.48 -0.04
C ALA A 201 15.85 8.19 0.71
N ILE A 202 14.99 8.92 0.01
CA ILE A 202 13.82 9.58 0.60
C ILE A 202 12.96 8.63 1.42
N PHE A 203 12.88 7.33 1.04
CA PHE A 203 12.06 6.35 1.73
C PHE A 203 12.60 5.94 3.12
N ASN A 204 13.81 6.37 3.50
CA ASN A 204 14.26 6.31 4.89
C ASN A 204 13.40 7.16 5.83
N MET A 205 12.58 8.10 5.29
CA MET A 205 11.60 8.86 6.06
C MET A 205 10.62 7.97 6.85
N MET A 206 10.41 6.72 6.40
CA MET A 206 9.49 5.79 7.05
C MET A 206 9.89 5.44 8.47
N ALA A 207 11.18 5.44 8.80
CA ALA A 207 11.66 5.21 10.16
C ALA A 207 11.15 6.29 11.14
N TYR A 208 11.20 7.57 10.74
CA TYR A 208 10.62 8.66 11.51
C TYR A 208 9.10 8.58 11.55
N LEU A 209 8.48 8.29 10.41
CA LEU A 209 7.03 8.22 10.31
C LEU A 209 6.43 7.16 11.26
N GLU A 210 6.97 5.95 11.27
CA GLU A 210 6.50 4.91 12.20
C GLU A 210 6.83 5.25 13.65
N GLY A 211 8.07 5.68 13.93
CA GLY A 211 8.52 5.98 15.29
C GLY A 211 7.78 7.14 15.93
N GLU A 212 7.49 8.21 15.18
CA GLU A 212 6.87 9.43 15.71
C GLU A 212 5.35 9.47 15.55
N LYS A 213 4.84 9.02 14.38
CA LYS A 213 3.39 9.03 14.12
C LYS A 213 2.69 7.76 14.57
N GLY A 214 3.46 6.70 14.83
CA GLY A 214 2.95 5.41 15.30
C GLY A 214 2.29 4.56 14.22
N ILE A 215 1.97 3.33 14.64
CA ILE A 215 1.14 2.38 13.90
C ILE A 215 -0.15 2.19 14.67
N TYR A 216 -1.26 2.10 13.96
CA TYR A 216 -2.59 1.96 14.55
C TYR A 216 -3.26 0.66 14.10
N GLY A 217 -3.92 0.02 15.05
CA GLY A 217 -4.97 -0.96 14.78
C GLY A 217 -6.32 -0.26 14.68
N ILE A 218 -7.28 -0.94 14.08
CA ILE A 218 -8.66 -0.48 13.97
C ILE A 218 -9.57 -1.52 14.60
N LYS A 219 -10.42 -1.11 15.53
CA LYS A 219 -11.34 -2.00 16.22
C LYS A 219 -12.27 -2.70 15.24
N GLY A 220 -12.26 -4.03 15.25
CA GLY A 220 -12.97 -4.88 14.29
C GLY A 220 -12.22 -5.12 12.97
N GLY A 221 -10.90 -4.80 12.92
CA GLY A 221 -10.03 -4.99 11.77
C GLY A 221 -9.93 -3.75 10.87
N THR A 222 -8.91 -3.73 10.01
CA THR A 222 -8.61 -2.55 9.16
C THR A 222 -9.69 -2.29 8.10
N TYR A 223 -10.44 -3.32 7.69
CA TYR A 223 -11.56 -3.17 6.75
C TYR A 223 -12.67 -2.24 7.28
N ARG A 224 -12.77 -2.02 8.61
CA ARG A 224 -13.70 -1.05 9.21
C ARG A 224 -13.51 0.37 8.68
N LEU A 225 -12.32 0.71 8.20
CA LEU A 225 -12.08 1.99 7.56
C LEU A 225 -12.84 2.12 6.24
N VAL A 226 -12.91 1.04 5.47
CA VAL A 226 -13.72 0.99 4.22
C VAL A 226 -15.20 1.16 4.55
N GLU A 227 -15.70 0.42 5.54
CA GLU A 227 -17.09 0.48 5.99
C GLU A 227 -17.47 1.90 6.50
N ALA A 228 -16.54 2.57 7.19
CA ALA A 228 -16.73 3.94 7.66
C ALA A 228 -16.82 4.94 6.48
N PHE A 229 -15.95 4.80 5.48
CA PHE A 229 -16.00 5.64 4.27
C PHE A 229 -17.24 5.36 3.44
N GLU A 230 -17.64 4.10 3.31
CA GLU A 230 -18.88 3.71 2.62
C GLU A 230 -20.11 4.31 3.29
N THR A 231 -20.18 4.23 4.63
CA THR A 231 -21.27 4.81 5.41
C THR A 231 -21.36 6.31 5.18
N LEU A 232 -20.25 7.04 5.31
CA LEU A 232 -20.21 8.48 5.06
C LEU A 232 -20.59 8.83 3.62
N ALA A 233 -20.09 8.07 2.63
CA ALA A 233 -20.43 8.29 1.22
C ALA A 233 -21.95 8.14 0.96
N LYS A 234 -22.58 7.10 1.55
CA LYS A 234 -24.03 6.87 1.46
C LYS A 234 -24.83 7.97 2.15
N GLU A 235 -24.42 8.42 3.34
CA GLU A 235 -25.06 9.55 4.05
C GLU A 235 -25.05 10.85 3.24
N LEU A 236 -23.97 11.07 2.47
CA LEU A 236 -23.85 12.24 1.58
C LEU A 236 -24.64 12.10 0.28
N GLY A 237 -25.16 10.91 -0.04
CA GLY A 237 -25.94 10.64 -1.24
C GLY A 237 -25.14 10.17 -2.46
N VAL A 238 -23.91 9.66 -2.26
CA VAL A 238 -23.15 9.00 -3.32
C VAL A 238 -23.90 7.74 -3.79
N GLN A 239 -24.10 7.61 -5.11
CA GLN A 239 -24.64 6.39 -5.69
C GLN A 239 -23.55 5.33 -5.82
N ILE A 240 -23.81 4.12 -5.35
CA ILE A 240 -22.85 3.00 -5.36
C ILE A 240 -23.49 1.81 -6.05
N HIS A 241 -22.88 1.36 -7.13
CA HIS A 241 -23.28 0.17 -7.87
C HIS A 241 -22.17 -0.88 -7.71
N LEU A 242 -22.49 -1.96 -7.01
CA LEU A 242 -21.63 -3.14 -6.86
C LEU A 242 -21.93 -4.14 -7.98
N ASN A 243 -20.99 -5.07 -8.26
CA ASN A 243 -21.04 -6.00 -9.37
C ASN A 243 -21.22 -5.31 -10.72
N GLU A 244 -20.69 -4.09 -10.85
CA GLU A 244 -20.84 -3.24 -12.03
C GLU A 244 -19.46 -2.94 -12.63
N GLN A 245 -18.98 -3.86 -13.46
CA GLN A 245 -17.67 -3.76 -14.08
C GLN A 245 -17.71 -2.77 -15.26
N VAL A 246 -16.85 -1.77 -15.21
CA VAL A 246 -16.60 -0.88 -16.37
C VAL A 246 -15.72 -1.61 -17.37
N ASN A 247 -16.20 -1.73 -18.60
CA ASN A 247 -15.51 -2.40 -19.71
C ASN A 247 -14.83 -1.42 -20.65
N LYS A 248 -15.32 -0.17 -20.74
CA LYS A 248 -14.76 0.86 -21.61
C LYS A 248 -15.01 2.27 -21.08
N ILE A 249 -14.03 3.14 -21.31
CA ILE A 249 -14.14 4.59 -21.16
C ILE A 249 -14.31 5.19 -22.56
N HIS A 250 -15.43 5.88 -22.78
CA HIS A 250 -15.74 6.49 -24.08
C HIS A 250 -15.15 7.88 -24.21
N VAL A 251 -14.42 8.09 -25.30
CA VAL A 251 -13.74 9.35 -25.62
C VAL A 251 -14.22 9.85 -26.97
N LYS A 252 -14.61 11.12 -27.04
CA LYS A 252 -14.91 11.81 -28.29
C LYS A 252 -14.20 13.17 -28.29
N ASP A 253 -13.51 13.48 -29.38
CA ASP A 253 -12.79 14.74 -29.53
C ASP A 253 -11.87 15.07 -28.34
N ARG A 254 -11.13 14.03 -27.87
CA ARG A 254 -10.22 14.10 -26.71
C ARG A 254 -10.91 14.45 -25.38
N ARG A 255 -12.20 14.23 -25.24
CA ARG A 255 -12.97 14.46 -24.03
C ARG A 255 -13.76 13.23 -23.63
N ILE A 256 -13.88 13.00 -22.32
CA ILE A 256 -14.77 11.97 -21.77
C ILE A 256 -16.21 12.24 -22.18
N THR A 257 -16.92 11.16 -22.54
CA THR A 257 -18.38 11.20 -22.74
C THR A 257 -19.10 10.28 -21.75
N GLY A 258 -18.42 9.29 -21.19
CA GLY A 258 -18.96 8.38 -20.20
C GLY A 258 -18.19 7.08 -20.11
N VAL A 259 -18.78 6.10 -19.45
CA VAL A 259 -18.25 4.74 -19.30
C VAL A 259 -19.28 3.69 -19.63
N GLU A 260 -18.85 2.56 -20.15
CA GLU A 260 -19.70 1.44 -20.54
C GLU A 260 -19.45 0.24 -19.62
N THR A 261 -20.54 -0.39 -19.20
CA THR A 261 -20.55 -1.65 -18.47
C THR A 261 -21.23 -2.73 -19.33
N ALA A 262 -21.38 -3.93 -18.82
CA ALA A 262 -22.14 -4.96 -19.51
C ALA A 262 -23.66 -4.65 -19.57
N HIS A 263 -24.16 -3.78 -18.69
CA HIS A 263 -25.57 -3.50 -18.50
C HIS A 263 -26.05 -2.23 -19.18
N GLN A 264 -25.23 -1.17 -19.14
CA GLN A 264 -25.61 0.14 -19.69
C GLN A 264 -24.44 1.09 -19.88
N MET A 265 -24.75 2.21 -20.55
CA MET A 265 -23.86 3.35 -20.67
C MET A 265 -24.17 4.39 -19.58
N TYR A 266 -23.14 4.84 -18.88
CA TYR A 266 -23.21 5.92 -17.91
C TYR A 266 -22.57 7.17 -18.51
N GLU A 267 -23.37 8.21 -18.76
CA GLU A 267 -22.84 9.52 -19.19
C GLU A 267 -22.13 10.23 -18.03
N ALA A 268 -20.99 10.86 -18.33
CA ALA A 268 -20.20 11.60 -17.34
C ALA A 268 -19.54 12.84 -17.93
N ASP A 269 -19.48 13.91 -17.13
CA ASP A 269 -18.64 15.08 -17.44
C ASP A 269 -17.17 14.83 -17.04
N GLN A 270 -16.94 14.02 -16.01
CA GLN A 270 -15.63 13.64 -15.50
C GLN A 270 -15.64 12.16 -15.11
N VAL A 271 -14.51 11.49 -15.31
CA VAL A 271 -14.28 10.13 -14.85
C VAL A 271 -13.03 10.08 -13.97
N ILE A 272 -13.16 9.49 -12.78
CA ILE A 272 -12.04 9.21 -11.89
C ILE A 272 -11.79 7.71 -11.89
N ALA A 273 -10.66 7.28 -12.40
CA ALA A 273 -10.24 5.89 -12.32
C ALA A 273 -9.52 5.63 -10.98
N GLY A 274 -10.22 4.94 -10.06
CA GLY A 274 -9.67 4.43 -8.80
C GLY A 274 -9.05 3.04 -8.92
N ALA A 275 -9.21 2.39 -10.06
CA ALA A 275 -8.51 1.17 -10.43
C ALA A 275 -7.04 1.47 -10.79
N ASP A 276 -6.22 0.41 -10.92
CA ASP A 276 -4.82 0.56 -11.33
C ASP A 276 -4.71 1.30 -12.67
N ALA A 277 -4.04 2.46 -12.68
CA ALA A 277 -3.99 3.34 -13.84
C ALA A 277 -3.32 2.68 -15.07
N LEU A 278 -2.37 1.76 -14.85
CA LEU A 278 -1.73 1.01 -15.94
C LEU A 278 -2.73 0.04 -16.59
N THR A 279 -3.53 -0.62 -15.77
CA THR A 279 -4.61 -1.51 -16.22
C THR A 279 -5.71 -0.72 -16.94
N VAL A 280 -6.10 0.46 -16.40
CA VAL A 280 -7.07 1.35 -17.06
C VAL A 280 -6.60 1.79 -18.44
N TYR A 281 -5.37 2.28 -18.53
CA TYR A 281 -4.79 2.65 -19.84
C TYR A 281 -4.76 1.47 -20.81
N ARG A 282 -4.39 0.28 -20.33
CA ARG A 282 -4.24 -0.90 -21.19
C ARG A 282 -5.57 -1.45 -21.72
N HIS A 283 -6.61 -1.46 -20.88
CA HIS A 283 -7.82 -2.24 -21.12
C HIS A 283 -9.10 -1.41 -21.31
N LEU A 284 -9.17 -0.20 -20.74
CA LEU A 284 -10.40 0.59 -20.77
C LEU A 284 -10.36 1.76 -21.77
N ILE A 285 -9.19 2.07 -22.34
CA ILE A 285 -9.00 3.22 -23.24
C ILE A 285 -8.33 2.74 -24.52
N ASP A 286 -8.95 3.05 -25.67
CA ASP A 286 -8.36 2.75 -26.98
C ASP A 286 -7.00 3.45 -27.14
N GLU A 287 -6.01 2.76 -27.68
CA GLU A 287 -4.63 3.28 -27.78
C GLU A 287 -4.55 4.58 -28.60
N LYS A 288 -5.41 4.72 -29.62
CA LYS A 288 -5.51 5.93 -30.44
C LYS A 288 -5.88 7.19 -29.65
N ASP A 289 -6.63 7.03 -28.53
CA ASP A 289 -7.11 8.14 -27.70
C ASP A 289 -6.10 8.55 -26.61
N ARG A 290 -4.98 7.81 -26.49
CA ARG A 290 -3.91 8.05 -25.50
C ARG A 290 -2.50 8.09 -26.12
N PRO A 291 -2.22 8.93 -27.10
CA PRO A 291 -0.96 8.93 -27.85
C PRO A 291 0.28 9.24 -27.00
N SER A 292 0.14 9.92 -25.87
CA SER A 292 1.27 10.12 -24.93
C SER A 292 1.55 8.92 -24.02
N PHE A 293 0.67 7.87 -24.06
CA PHE A 293 0.77 6.69 -23.21
C PHE A 293 0.45 5.39 -23.96
N LEU A 294 1.26 5.10 -24.99
CA LEU A 294 1.12 3.91 -25.84
C LEU A 294 1.45 2.60 -25.11
N ASN A 295 0.99 1.47 -25.65
CA ASN A 295 1.27 0.13 -25.11
C ASN A 295 2.78 -0.15 -25.00
N GLN A 296 3.58 0.36 -25.95
CA GLN A 296 5.04 0.26 -25.89
C GLN A 296 5.61 0.90 -24.61
N LYS A 297 5.06 2.04 -24.20
CA LYS A 297 5.47 2.72 -22.96
C LYS A 297 5.02 1.94 -21.71
N LEU A 298 3.82 1.36 -21.72
CA LEU A 298 3.35 0.48 -20.66
C LEU A 298 4.31 -0.70 -20.43
N ALA A 299 4.82 -1.29 -21.51
CA ALA A 299 5.76 -2.41 -21.45
C ALA A 299 7.13 -2.05 -20.85
N THR A 300 7.47 -0.75 -20.75
CA THR A 300 8.73 -0.30 -20.12
C THR A 300 8.60 0.00 -18.62
N ILE A 301 7.41 -0.05 -18.06
CA ILE A 301 7.18 0.22 -16.65
C ILE A 301 7.43 -1.05 -15.84
N GLU A 302 8.40 -0.99 -14.94
CA GLU A 302 8.64 -2.06 -14.00
C GLU A 302 7.57 -2.05 -12.90
N PRO A 303 6.79 -3.15 -12.73
CA PRO A 303 5.86 -3.27 -11.61
C PRO A 303 6.59 -3.35 -10.27
N SER A 304 5.90 -2.98 -9.18
CA SER A 304 6.39 -3.21 -7.83
C SER A 304 6.44 -4.71 -7.51
N LEU A 305 7.09 -5.08 -6.42
CA LEU A 305 6.93 -6.42 -5.88
C LEU A 305 5.44 -6.72 -5.60
N SER A 306 5.17 -8.01 -5.52
CA SER A 306 3.90 -8.58 -5.08
C SER A 306 4.05 -9.28 -3.72
N GLY A 307 3.07 -10.07 -3.33
CA GLY A 307 3.09 -10.86 -2.11
C GLY A 307 2.48 -12.24 -2.31
N PHE A 308 3.10 -13.23 -1.70
CA PHE A 308 2.52 -14.54 -1.48
C PHE A 308 2.03 -14.59 -0.04
N VAL A 309 0.74 -14.83 0.16
CA VAL A 309 0.10 -14.70 1.47
C VAL A 309 -0.47 -16.05 1.92
N LEU A 310 -0.17 -16.43 3.16
CA LEU A 310 -0.88 -17.49 3.87
C LEU A 310 -1.76 -16.89 4.95
N LEU A 311 -3.00 -17.35 5.02
CA LEU A 311 -3.94 -17.09 6.11
C LEU A 311 -4.02 -18.36 6.94
N LEU A 312 -3.60 -18.30 8.19
CA LEU A 312 -3.55 -19.45 9.08
C LEU A 312 -4.38 -19.18 10.33
N GLY A 313 -5.46 -19.94 10.50
CA GLY A 313 -6.27 -19.97 11.72
C GLY A 313 -5.79 -21.11 12.63
N VAL A 314 -5.37 -20.79 13.84
CA VAL A 314 -4.71 -21.73 14.75
C VAL A 314 -5.38 -21.70 16.13
N PRO A 315 -5.77 -22.87 16.72
CA PRO A 315 -6.43 -22.97 18.03
C PRO A 315 -5.44 -22.89 19.20
N LYS A 316 -4.43 -22.05 19.08
CA LYS A 316 -3.47 -21.74 20.16
C LYS A 316 -2.91 -20.34 20.03
N VAL A 317 -2.34 -19.83 21.08
CA VAL A 317 -1.61 -18.55 21.10
C VAL A 317 -0.11 -18.82 20.90
N TYR A 318 0.51 -18.02 20.05
CA TYR A 318 1.95 -17.94 19.92
C TYR A 318 2.46 -16.73 20.71
N GLU A 319 2.84 -16.96 21.98
CA GLU A 319 3.25 -15.92 22.93
C GLU A 319 4.48 -15.13 22.47
N GLN A 320 5.31 -15.74 21.61
CA GLN A 320 6.48 -15.08 21.03
C GLN A 320 6.15 -14.06 19.94
N LEU A 321 4.92 -14.02 19.46
CA LEU A 321 4.49 -13.06 18.43
C LEU A 321 3.84 -11.83 19.06
N SER A 322 4.10 -10.67 18.47
CA SER A 322 3.38 -9.41 18.68
C SER A 322 2.35 -9.21 17.58
N HIS A 323 1.64 -8.07 17.56
CA HIS A 323 0.69 -7.75 16.49
C HIS A 323 1.37 -7.75 15.10
N HIS A 324 2.52 -7.08 14.98
CA HIS A 324 3.33 -7.09 13.76
C HIS A 324 4.70 -7.71 14.02
N ASN A 325 5.09 -8.65 13.18
CA ASN A 325 6.37 -9.34 13.28
C ASN A 325 7.03 -9.38 11.91
N VAL A 326 8.35 -9.26 11.88
CA VAL A 326 9.16 -9.46 10.68
C VAL A 326 10.29 -10.41 11.02
N PHE A 327 10.33 -11.54 10.35
CA PHE A 327 11.43 -12.49 10.42
C PHE A 327 12.33 -12.28 9.22
N PHE A 328 13.57 -11.90 9.47
CA PHE A 328 14.54 -11.65 8.42
C PHE A 328 15.23 -12.92 7.95
N PRO A 329 15.56 -13.04 6.65
CA PRO A 329 16.40 -14.08 6.12
C PRO A 329 17.86 -13.86 6.54
N GLU A 330 18.70 -14.88 6.32
CA GLU A 330 20.15 -14.78 6.53
C GLU A 330 20.76 -13.76 5.54
N ASN A 331 20.35 -13.80 4.27
CA ASN A 331 20.82 -12.89 3.23
C ASN A 331 19.68 -12.06 2.65
N TYR A 332 19.42 -10.90 3.28
CA TYR A 332 18.31 -10.04 2.86
C TYR A 332 18.50 -9.41 1.47
N GLU A 333 19.72 -9.25 0.98
CA GLU A 333 19.98 -8.74 -0.38
C GLU A 333 19.56 -9.74 -1.45
N GLN A 334 19.73 -11.04 -1.20
CA GLN A 334 19.41 -12.09 -2.16
C GLN A 334 17.90 -12.10 -2.48
N GLU A 335 17.05 -11.88 -1.50
CA GLU A 335 15.59 -11.78 -1.70
C GLU A 335 15.22 -10.79 -2.81
N PHE A 336 15.84 -9.61 -2.83
CA PHE A 336 15.55 -8.60 -3.86
C PHE A 336 16.13 -8.93 -5.23
N LYS A 337 17.26 -9.67 -5.27
CA LYS A 337 17.80 -10.21 -6.52
C LYS A 337 16.87 -11.25 -7.12
N ASP A 338 16.35 -12.15 -6.30
CA ASP A 338 15.40 -13.16 -6.72
C ASP A 338 14.13 -12.50 -7.28
N ILE A 339 13.55 -11.54 -6.56
CA ILE A 339 12.30 -10.86 -6.93
C ILE A 339 12.47 -10.00 -8.20
N PHE A 340 13.46 -9.09 -8.23
CA PHE A 340 13.54 -8.06 -9.27
C PHE A 340 14.42 -8.45 -10.46
N GLN A 341 15.45 -9.30 -10.27
CA GLN A 341 16.37 -9.69 -11.35
C GLN A 341 15.98 -11.03 -11.93
N GLN A 342 15.77 -12.05 -11.06
CA GLN A 342 15.48 -13.42 -11.51
C GLN A 342 13.97 -13.66 -11.73
N LYS A 343 13.08 -12.81 -11.18
CA LYS A 343 11.63 -12.97 -11.23
C LYS A 343 11.16 -14.29 -10.62
N GLN A 344 11.82 -14.70 -9.55
CA GLN A 344 11.58 -15.97 -8.85
C GLN A 344 11.16 -15.72 -7.40
N LEU A 345 10.46 -16.70 -6.81
CA LEU A 345 10.12 -16.71 -5.41
C LEU A 345 11.38 -16.95 -4.57
N PRO A 346 11.66 -16.12 -3.54
CA PRO A 346 12.85 -16.27 -2.70
C PRO A 346 12.88 -17.62 -1.97
N GLN A 347 14.06 -18.22 -1.86
CA GLN A 347 14.24 -19.45 -1.10
C GLN A 347 14.27 -19.22 0.43
N ASP A 348 14.82 -18.10 0.88
CA ASP A 348 14.76 -17.64 2.28
C ASP A 348 14.13 -16.25 2.30
N PRO A 349 12.76 -16.17 2.29
CA PRO A 349 12.07 -14.88 2.28
C PRO A 349 12.07 -14.23 3.65
N ALA A 350 12.08 -12.90 3.68
CA ALA A 350 11.58 -12.19 4.84
C ALA A 350 10.09 -12.48 4.99
N LEU A 351 9.66 -12.90 6.21
CA LEU A 351 8.27 -13.19 6.51
C LEU A 351 7.70 -12.09 7.38
N TYR A 352 6.71 -11.37 6.87
CA TYR A 352 5.89 -10.47 7.67
C TYR A 352 4.69 -11.22 8.21
N ILE A 353 4.47 -11.17 9.52
CA ILE A 353 3.30 -11.79 10.16
C ILE A 353 2.49 -10.71 10.86
N CYS A 354 1.24 -10.53 10.43
CA CYS A 354 0.24 -9.77 11.17
C CYS A 354 -0.62 -10.73 11.98
N TYR A 355 -0.58 -10.58 13.31
CA TYR A 355 -1.41 -11.31 14.25
C TYR A 355 -2.35 -10.30 14.91
N SER A 356 -3.43 -9.94 14.24
CA SER A 356 -4.39 -8.95 14.73
C SER A 356 -5.14 -9.42 15.99
N GLY A 357 -5.36 -10.73 16.15
CA GLY A 357 -5.92 -11.34 17.33
C GLY A 357 -5.09 -11.13 18.60
N HIS A 358 -3.78 -10.83 18.48
CA HIS A 358 -2.95 -10.42 19.63
C HIS A 358 -3.50 -9.19 20.34
N SER A 359 -3.91 -8.18 19.58
CA SER A 359 -4.49 -6.95 20.12
C SER A 359 -6.00 -7.02 20.29
N GLU A 360 -6.69 -7.81 19.49
CA GLU A 360 -8.14 -7.97 19.49
C GLU A 360 -8.54 -9.45 19.32
N PRO A 361 -8.63 -10.23 20.40
CA PRO A 361 -8.88 -11.67 20.37
C PRO A 361 -10.14 -12.08 19.59
N ALA A 362 -11.14 -11.19 19.49
CA ALA A 362 -12.35 -11.44 18.70
C ALA A 362 -12.06 -11.70 17.21
N LEU A 363 -10.96 -11.15 16.67
CA LEU A 363 -10.57 -11.37 15.27
C LEU A 363 -10.03 -12.78 15.02
N SER A 364 -9.51 -13.46 16.03
CA SER A 364 -9.11 -14.87 15.96
C SER A 364 -10.19 -15.86 16.40
N GLY A 365 -11.44 -15.41 16.57
CA GLY A 365 -12.53 -16.25 17.03
C GLY A 365 -12.58 -16.45 18.54
N GLY A 366 -11.83 -15.63 19.29
CA GLY A 366 -11.82 -15.61 20.75
C GLY A 366 -10.44 -15.86 21.38
N PRO A 367 -10.38 -15.86 22.72
CA PRO A 367 -9.15 -16.13 23.44
C PRO A 367 -8.59 -17.53 23.15
N GLY A 368 -7.29 -17.70 23.23
CA GLY A 368 -6.62 -18.99 23.00
C GLY A 368 -6.41 -19.36 21.54
N ARG A 369 -6.72 -18.46 20.60
CA ARG A 369 -6.61 -18.69 19.14
C ARG A 369 -5.76 -17.60 18.49
N SER A 370 -5.16 -17.92 17.35
CA SER A 370 -4.37 -16.99 16.54
C SER A 370 -4.85 -16.94 15.10
N ASN A 371 -4.96 -15.75 14.53
CA ASN A 371 -5.18 -15.50 13.10
C ASN A 371 -3.90 -14.91 12.50
N LEU A 372 -3.13 -15.70 11.82
CA LEU A 372 -1.84 -15.28 11.26
C LEU A 372 -1.99 -14.98 9.77
N PHE A 373 -1.86 -13.70 9.42
CA PHE A 373 -1.65 -13.27 8.05
C PHE A 373 -0.14 -13.26 7.80
N VAL A 374 0.36 -14.22 7.04
CA VAL A 374 1.79 -14.39 6.74
C VAL A 374 2.04 -13.95 5.31
N LEU A 375 2.89 -12.96 5.11
CA LEU A 375 3.28 -12.46 3.80
C LEU A 375 4.77 -12.70 3.56
N ALA A 376 5.07 -13.39 2.47
CA ALA A 376 6.39 -13.42 1.84
C ALA A 376 6.38 -12.48 0.62
N ASN A 377 7.42 -11.65 0.47
CA ASN A 377 7.56 -10.85 -0.75
C ASN A 377 7.71 -11.76 -1.96
N ALA A 378 7.07 -11.40 -3.06
CA ALA A 378 7.04 -12.19 -4.28
C ALA A 378 7.28 -11.33 -5.52
N PRO A 379 7.78 -11.89 -6.62
CA PRO A 379 7.83 -11.19 -7.89
C PRO A 379 6.42 -10.89 -8.40
N TYR A 380 6.30 -9.85 -9.23
CA TYR A 380 5.09 -9.61 -9.99
C TYR A 380 4.85 -10.72 -11.03
N VAL A 381 3.61 -10.86 -11.49
CA VAL A 381 3.19 -11.90 -12.43
C VAL A 381 3.87 -11.70 -13.79
N THR A 382 4.55 -12.73 -14.27
CA THR A 382 5.12 -12.85 -15.62
C THR A 382 4.50 -14.05 -16.34
N LYS A 383 4.77 -14.18 -17.64
CA LYS A 383 4.24 -15.30 -18.44
C LYS A 383 4.95 -16.62 -18.20
N GLU A 384 6.15 -16.55 -17.64
CA GLU A 384 7.02 -17.69 -17.38
C GLU A 384 6.69 -18.42 -16.07
N GLN A 385 5.84 -17.82 -15.21
CA GLN A 385 5.47 -18.38 -13.90
C GLN A 385 4.18 -19.20 -14.03
N ASP A 386 4.27 -20.47 -13.64
CA ASP A 386 3.12 -21.36 -13.47
C ASP A 386 2.63 -21.29 -12.02
N TRP A 387 1.66 -20.41 -11.75
CA TRP A 387 1.14 -20.21 -10.40
C TRP A 387 0.32 -21.38 -9.86
N ASP A 388 -0.19 -22.27 -10.70
CA ASP A 388 -0.90 -23.47 -10.25
C ASP A 388 0.11 -24.46 -9.62
N MET A 389 1.26 -24.64 -10.24
CA MET A 389 2.35 -25.44 -9.67
C MET A 389 3.07 -24.75 -8.51
N LEU A 390 3.35 -23.45 -8.63
CA LEU A 390 4.11 -22.69 -7.64
C LEU A 390 3.35 -22.54 -6.32
N LYS A 391 2.03 -22.42 -6.36
CA LYS A 391 1.18 -22.18 -5.18
C LYS A 391 1.39 -23.22 -4.09
N GLU A 392 1.21 -24.51 -4.42
CA GLU A 392 1.32 -25.59 -3.43
C GLU A 392 2.76 -25.76 -2.95
N THR A 393 3.71 -25.75 -3.88
CA THR A 393 5.14 -25.93 -3.55
C THR A 393 5.63 -24.81 -2.64
N TYR A 394 5.29 -23.55 -2.96
CA TYR A 394 5.77 -22.42 -2.17
C TYR A 394 5.01 -22.26 -0.85
N GLN A 395 3.75 -22.69 -0.78
CA GLN A 395 2.99 -22.78 0.47
C GLN A 395 3.72 -23.66 1.49
N GLN A 396 4.13 -24.87 1.08
CA GLN A 396 4.89 -25.78 1.94
C GLN A 396 6.27 -25.20 2.30
N HIS A 397 6.89 -24.52 1.37
CA HIS A 397 8.16 -23.85 1.59
C HIS A 397 8.06 -22.74 2.66
N VAL A 398 7.05 -21.87 2.59
CA VAL A 398 6.79 -20.83 3.59
C VAL A 398 6.48 -21.45 4.97
N LYS A 399 5.70 -22.53 5.01
CA LYS A 399 5.41 -23.23 6.27
C LYS A 399 6.67 -23.85 6.88
N THR A 400 7.57 -24.39 6.06
CA THR A 400 8.88 -24.88 6.52
C THR A 400 9.70 -23.74 7.14
N ASN A 401 9.77 -22.59 6.46
CA ASN A 401 10.42 -21.39 7.00
C ASN A 401 9.80 -20.91 8.33
N LEU A 402 8.48 -20.97 8.46
CA LEU A 402 7.81 -20.62 9.73
C LEU A 402 8.24 -21.56 10.87
N LYS A 403 8.37 -22.86 10.61
CA LYS A 403 8.86 -23.82 11.60
C LYS A 403 10.30 -23.53 12.03
N GLU A 404 11.18 -23.27 11.09
CA GLU A 404 12.56 -22.88 11.37
C GLU A 404 12.67 -21.58 12.17
N LYS A 405 11.70 -20.68 12.00
CA LYS A 405 11.58 -19.40 12.72
C LYS A 405 10.79 -19.50 14.05
N GLY A 406 10.55 -20.71 14.55
CA GLY A 406 10.03 -20.97 15.89
C GLY A 406 8.53 -21.29 15.99
N LEU A 407 7.80 -21.40 14.87
CA LEU A 407 6.42 -21.90 14.84
C LEU A 407 6.41 -23.41 14.52
N PHE A 408 7.12 -24.20 15.32
CA PHE A 408 7.47 -25.60 15.04
C PHE A 408 6.31 -26.53 14.71
N ASP A 409 5.13 -26.29 15.27
CA ASP A 409 3.95 -27.13 15.16
C ASP A 409 2.88 -26.61 14.18
N ILE A 410 3.19 -25.56 13.42
CA ILE A 410 2.21 -24.86 12.58
C ILE A 410 1.43 -25.79 11.63
N ASP A 411 2.08 -26.81 11.08
CA ASP A 411 1.42 -27.78 10.19
C ASP A 411 0.45 -28.71 10.91
N GLN A 412 0.67 -28.94 12.21
CA GLN A 412 -0.12 -29.91 13.00
C GLN A 412 -1.36 -29.27 13.61
N VAL A 413 -1.29 -27.97 13.91
CA VAL A 413 -2.32 -27.27 14.68
C VAL A 413 -3.18 -26.34 13.83
N THR A 414 -2.87 -26.09 12.57
CA THR A 414 -3.64 -25.22 11.70
C THR A 414 -5.04 -25.79 11.42
N GLU A 415 -6.09 -25.10 11.83
CA GLU A 415 -7.50 -25.47 11.58
C GLU A 415 -8.05 -24.84 10.30
N TYR A 416 -7.56 -23.68 9.94
CA TYR A 416 -7.95 -22.96 8.73
C TYR A 416 -6.70 -22.51 7.96
N GLU A 417 -6.71 -22.73 6.66
CA GLU A 417 -5.64 -22.32 5.77
C GLU A 417 -6.19 -21.82 4.44
N ALA A 418 -5.68 -20.66 4.00
CA ALA A 418 -5.93 -20.16 2.66
C ALA A 418 -4.67 -19.48 2.09
N VAL A 419 -4.56 -19.49 0.77
CA VAL A 419 -3.42 -18.92 0.05
C VAL A 419 -3.89 -17.85 -0.91
N GLN A 420 -3.15 -16.73 -0.96
CA GLN A 420 -3.30 -15.71 -2.00
C GLN A 420 -1.98 -15.51 -2.73
N THR A 421 -1.99 -15.74 -4.03
CA THR A 421 -0.85 -15.56 -4.92
C THR A 421 -0.87 -14.17 -5.56
N PRO A 422 0.24 -13.72 -6.17
CA PRO A 422 0.24 -12.54 -7.03
C PRO A 422 -0.80 -12.59 -8.16
N LEU A 423 -1.08 -13.79 -8.71
CA LEU A 423 -2.10 -13.98 -9.73
C LEU A 423 -3.52 -13.74 -9.18
N ASP A 424 -3.81 -14.24 -7.97
CA ASP A 424 -5.09 -13.97 -7.29
C ASP A 424 -5.30 -12.47 -7.05
N LEU A 425 -4.23 -11.76 -6.65
CA LEU A 425 -4.27 -10.30 -6.48
C LEU A 425 -4.58 -9.59 -7.80
N GLN A 426 -3.95 -10.01 -8.89
CA GLN A 426 -4.22 -9.46 -10.23
C GLN A 426 -5.68 -9.68 -10.64
N GLN A 427 -6.19 -10.87 -10.50
CA GLN A 427 -7.55 -11.24 -10.91
C GLN A 427 -8.61 -10.48 -10.10
N LYS A 428 -8.49 -10.50 -8.77
CA LYS A 428 -9.45 -9.86 -7.87
C LYS A 428 -9.45 -8.34 -7.99
N THR A 429 -8.28 -7.72 -8.03
CA THR A 429 -8.19 -6.26 -7.93
C THR A 429 -7.89 -5.53 -9.23
N GLY A 430 -7.54 -6.26 -10.29
CA GLY A 430 -7.06 -5.67 -11.54
C GLY A 430 -5.68 -5.01 -11.41
N ALA A 431 -4.90 -5.35 -10.36
CA ALA A 431 -3.55 -4.82 -10.17
C ALA A 431 -2.66 -5.19 -11.36
N PHE A 432 -1.94 -4.22 -11.90
CA PHE A 432 -1.05 -4.42 -13.04
C PHE A 432 0.03 -5.45 -12.69
N HIS A 433 0.04 -6.60 -13.38
CA HIS A 433 0.92 -7.74 -13.10
C HIS A 433 0.88 -8.25 -11.64
N GLY A 434 -0.25 -8.12 -10.96
CA GLY A 434 -0.37 -8.52 -9.56
C GLY A 434 0.47 -7.70 -8.58
N ALA A 435 1.00 -6.56 -8.98
CA ALA A 435 1.82 -5.70 -8.14
C ALA A 435 1.01 -5.04 -7.02
N ILE A 436 1.54 -5.06 -5.78
CA ILE A 436 0.85 -4.47 -4.63
C ILE A 436 0.72 -2.95 -4.78
N TYR A 437 1.78 -2.27 -5.25
CA TYR A 437 1.89 -0.81 -5.29
C TYR A 437 1.88 -0.21 -6.71
N GLY A 438 1.47 -1.01 -7.71
CA GLY A 438 1.50 -0.64 -9.11
C GLY A 438 2.93 -0.63 -9.66
N MET A 439 3.48 0.54 -10.01
CA MET A 439 4.86 0.65 -10.48
C MET A 439 5.86 0.66 -9.32
N SER A 440 7.05 0.07 -9.55
CA SER A 440 8.16 0.08 -8.59
C SER A 440 8.71 1.51 -8.38
N SER A 441 9.47 1.70 -7.32
CA SER A 441 10.26 2.91 -7.10
C SER A 441 11.77 2.64 -7.18
N ASN A 442 12.18 1.57 -7.87
CA ASN A 442 13.58 1.16 -8.02
C ASN A 442 14.39 2.13 -8.89
N SER A 443 13.75 2.99 -9.65
CA SER A 443 14.43 4.03 -10.43
C SER A 443 13.97 5.42 -10.01
N PHE A 444 14.87 6.41 -10.09
CA PHE A 444 14.54 7.82 -9.88
C PHE A 444 13.32 8.26 -10.70
N LYS A 445 13.24 7.83 -11.96
CA LYS A 445 12.14 8.20 -12.85
C LYS A 445 10.79 7.68 -12.35
N GLN A 446 10.72 6.41 -11.94
CA GLN A 446 9.47 5.81 -11.47
C GLN A 446 9.10 6.28 -10.05
N ALA A 447 10.08 6.57 -9.20
CA ALA A 447 9.85 7.07 -7.85
C ALA A 447 9.25 8.48 -7.83
N PHE A 448 9.78 9.40 -8.63
CA PHE A 448 9.39 10.82 -8.60
C PHE A 448 8.45 11.25 -9.74
N PHE A 449 8.36 10.48 -10.81
CA PHE A 449 7.49 10.76 -11.97
C PHE A 449 6.48 9.64 -12.19
N ARG A 450 5.69 9.35 -11.15
CA ARG A 450 4.55 8.43 -11.24
C ARG A 450 3.53 8.93 -12.26
N ILE A 451 2.55 8.10 -12.60
CA ILE A 451 1.46 8.49 -13.48
C ILE A 451 0.77 9.74 -12.92
N ASN A 452 0.56 10.72 -13.79
CA ASN A 452 -0.16 11.94 -13.41
C ASN A 452 -1.60 11.61 -13.02
N ASN A 453 -2.12 12.33 -12.03
CA ASN A 453 -3.51 12.20 -11.62
C ASN A 453 -4.51 12.73 -12.67
N GLN A 454 -4.09 13.49 -13.65
CA GLN A 454 -4.91 13.93 -14.77
C GLN A 454 -4.32 13.41 -16.09
N SER A 455 -5.17 12.88 -16.96
CA SER A 455 -4.74 12.49 -18.31
C SER A 455 -4.28 13.70 -19.11
N LYS A 456 -3.19 13.54 -19.86
CA LYS A 456 -2.70 14.57 -20.79
C LYS A 456 -3.44 14.55 -22.14
N ASP A 457 -3.98 13.41 -22.49
CA ASP A 457 -4.56 13.15 -23.81
C ASP A 457 -6.08 13.32 -23.80
N ILE A 458 -6.71 13.08 -22.62
CA ILE A 458 -8.17 12.99 -22.49
C ILE A 458 -8.65 13.97 -21.43
N GLU A 459 -9.38 15.00 -21.83
CA GLU A 459 -10.01 15.95 -20.93
C GLU A 459 -11.12 15.26 -20.13
N GLY A 460 -11.17 15.53 -18.82
CA GLY A 460 -12.15 14.95 -17.91
C GLY A 460 -11.76 13.57 -17.36
N LEU A 461 -10.59 13.02 -17.71
CA LEU A 461 -10.12 11.76 -17.15
C LEU A 461 -9.07 11.98 -16.06
N TRP A 462 -9.35 11.44 -14.87
CA TRP A 462 -8.52 11.52 -13.69
C TRP A 462 -8.16 10.14 -13.15
N PHE A 463 -7.09 10.07 -12.36
CA PHE A 463 -6.61 8.85 -11.72
C PHE A 463 -6.35 9.09 -10.24
N VAL A 464 -6.76 8.13 -9.39
CA VAL A 464 -6.47 8.10 -7.96
C VAL A 464 -5.95 6.72 -7.55
N GLY A 465 -5.26 6.64 -6.43
CA GLY A 465 -4.78 5.36 -5.92
C GLY A 465 -3.28 5.15 -6.02
N GLY A 466 -2.83 3.92 -5.77
CA GLY A 466 -1.42 3.62 -5.53
C GLY A 466 -0.48 3.73 -6.73
N THR A 467 -1.00 3.66 -7.96
CA THR A 467 -0.20 3.77 -9.19
C THR A 467 0.10 5.23 -9.56
N CYS A 468 -0.72 6.15 -9.04
CA CYS A 468 -0.61 7.59 -9.29
C CYS A 468 0.08 8.32 -8.15
N HIS A 469 0.32 9.61 -8.32
CA HIS A 469 0.80 10.48 -7.26
C HIS A 469 -0.27 10.63 -6.14
N PRO A 470 0.13 10.64 -4.82
CA PRO A 470 1.50 10.59 -4.29
C PRO A 470 2.10 9.18 -4.23
N GLY A 471 1.34 8.12 -4.40
CA GLY A 471 1.84 6.75 -4.40
C GLY A 471 0.98 5.75 -3.64
N GLY A 472 1.54 4.57 -3.35
CA GLY A 472 0.86 3.49 -2.63
C GLY A 472 0.86 3.67 -1.11
N GLY A 473 0.03 2.85 -0.43
CA GLY A 473 -0.23 2.91 1.00
C GLY A 473 -1.58 3.57 1.31
N THR A 474 -2.27 3.10 2.36
CA THR A 474 -3.63 3.56 2.70
C THR A 474 -3.76 5.07 2.87
N PRO A 475 -2.85 5.77 3.59
CA PRO A 475 -2.95 7.23 3.71
C PRO A 475 -2.70 7.94 2.38
N MET A 476 -1.75 7.44 1.57
CA MET A 476 -1.40 8.06 0.30
C MET A 476 -2.53 7.95 -0.73
N VAL A 477 -3.17 6.79 -0.85
CA VAL A 477 -4.29 6.62 -1.78
C VAL A 477 -5.51 7.43 -1.35
N THR A 478 -5.75 7.55 -0.03
CA THR A 478 -6.79 8.42 0.52
C THR A 478 -6.53 9.88 0.17
N LYS A 479 -5.30 10.35 0.39
CA LYS A 479 -4.87 11.71 0.03
C LYS A 479 -4.96 11.98 -1.46
N SER A 480 -4.60 11.01 -2.30
CA SER A 480 -4.75 11.08 -3.76
C SER A 480 -6.20 11.42 -4.15
N GLY A 481 -7.18 10.76 -3.52
CA GLY A 481 -8.60 11.02 -3.72
C GLY A 481 -9.01 12.45 -3.36
N GLN A 482 -8.58 12.94 -2.18
CA GLN A 482 -8.86 14.31 -1.73
C GLN A 482 -8.27 15.36 -2.68
N LEU A 483 -7.02 15.19 -3.08
CA LEU A 483 -6.33 16.14 -3.96
C LEU A 483 -6.96 16.21 -5.36
N VAL A 484 -7.35 15.08 -5.93
CA VAL A 484 -8.04 15.03 -7.23
C VAL A 484 -9.42 15.65 -7.13
N ALA A 485 -10.18 15.35 -6.08
CA ALA A 485 -11.48 15.95 -5.86
C ALA A 485 -11.40 17.47 -5.76
N GLU A 486 -10.45 18.03 -5.00
CA GLU A 486 -10.23 19.49 -4.92
C GLU A 486 -9.87 20.09 -6.29
N ALA A 487 -9.03 19.42 -7.08
CA ALA A 487 -8.68 19.91 -8.40
C ALA A 487 -9.90 19.96 -9.33
N ILE A 488 -10.78 18.95 -9.26
CA ILE A 488 -12.03 18.92 -10.04
C ILE A 488 -12.97 20.04 -9.55
N ILE A 489 -13.17 20.20 -8.24
CA ILE A 489 -14.03 21.27 -7.67
C ILE A 489 -13.57 22.63 -8.17
N ASN A 490 -12.26 22.93 -8.10
CA ASN A 490 -11.69 24.19 -8.56
C ASN A 490 -11.81 24.42 -10.07
N GLN A 491 -12.02 23.37 -10.88
CA GLN A 491 -12.30 23.51 -12.32
C GLN A 491 -13.80 23.73 -12.61
N LEU A 492 -14.68 23.39 -11.66
CA LEU A 492 -16.13 23.51 -11.82
C LEU A 492 -16.69 24.84 -11.27
N THR A 493 -15.93 25.49 -10.37
CA THR A 493 -16.19 26.86 -9.88
C THR A 493 -15.57 27.91 -10.78
#